data_61b68887945ef80abe3f92e4fdb32abb
#
_entry.id   61b68887945ef80abe3f92e4fdb32abb
#
_cell.length_a   1.000
_cell.length_b   1.000
_cell.length_c   1.000
_cell.angle_alpha   90.00
_cell.angle_beta   90.00
_cell.angle_gamma   90.00
#
_symmetry.space_group_name_H-M   'P 1'
#
loop_
_entity.id
_entity.type
_entity.pdbx_description
1 polymer ?
#
loop_
_entity_poly.entity_id
_entity_poly.type
_entity_poly.pdbx_seq_one_letter_code
_entity_poly.pdbx_strand_id
1 'polypeptide(L)'
;MSWETVIGLEIHVQLSTESKLFSGGSTGFGAEPNTHVDLIDMGLPGVLPVANKDAFYKAIRFGLATNAEINQTSSFDRKNYFYPDLPKGYQITQMAMPIVGKGSIKILVEGEEKIINITRAHLEEDAGKSIHDLFEGETGVDLNRAGTPLLEIVSEPEISNAKEAVAYFKAVKQLVTFLDICDGIMAQGSMRCDVNVSMKKTEEKELGTRAEIKNLNSFKFIEKAINFEIERQIRVIESGKSVVQETRLYDSIKNETRSMRSKEEANDYRYFPCPDLLPVVITDEELNDIKQNLPELPDQKEKRYISESKLEESEAKIISSSKTMANMFEEACSKTSDSRLVANWLVGDVSALLNKDNIDIEDSKLTSVNFAKLIERISDETIRSEER
;
A
#
# COMPACT_ATOMS: atom_id res chain seq x y z
N MET A 1 -20.81 5.28 29.60
CA MET A 1 -21.18 5.50 28.18
C MET A 1 -20.20 4.71 27.35
N SER A 2 -20.65 3.85 26.45
CA SER A 2 -19.75 3.11 25.57
C SER A 2 -19.52 3.94 24.29
N TRP A 3 -18.27 3.90 23.81
CA TRP A 3 -17.81 4.60 22.62
C TRP A 3 -17.60 3.60 21.48
N GLU A 4 -17.88 4.01 20.28
CA GLU A 4 -17.59 3.29 19.04
C GLU A 4 -16.63 4.12 18.21
N THR A 5 -15.54 3.48 17.81
CA THR A 5 -14.52 4.06 16.92
C THR A 5 -14.84 3.69 15.49
N VAL A 6 -14.77 4.65 14.58
CA VAL A 6 -14.96 4.46 13.15
C VAL A 6 -13.73 5.00 12.43
N ILE A 7 -13.06 4.12 11.69
CA ILE A 7 -11.81 4.41 11.00
C ILE A 7 -11.94 4.04 9.53
N GLY A 8 -11.46 4.93 8.65
CA GLY A 8 -11.20 4.68 7.24
C GLY A 8 -9.74 4.96 6.92
N LEU A 9 -9.19 4.22 5.98
CA LEU A 9 -7.80 4.36 5.52
C LEU A 9 -7.76 4.80 4.06
N GLU A 10 -6.87 5.74 3.76
CA GLU A 10 -6.46 6.11 2.41
C GLU A 10 -4.99 5.70 2.25
N ILE A 11 -4.75 4.71 1.40
CA ILE A 11 -3.42 4.12 1.22
C ILE A 11 -2.92 4.48 -0.17
N HIS A 12 -1.78 5.17 -0.23
CA HIS A 12 -1.11 5.51 -1.47
C HIS A 12 0.02 4.52 -1.72
N VAL A 13 0.01 3.91 -2.89
CA VAL A 13 0.98 2.90 -3.33
C VAL A 13 1.66 3.41 -4.58
N GLN A 14 2.98 3.68 -4.53
CA GLN A 14 3.76 3.97 -5.74
C GLN A 14 3.89 2.69 -6.55
N LEU A 15 3.48 2.77 -7.82
CA LEU A 15 3.55 1.61 -8.71
C LEU A 15 4.96 1.43 -9.25
N SER A 16 5.47 0.21 -9.21
CA SER A 16 6.80 -0.18 -9.69
C SER A 16 6.85 -0.25 -11.23
N THR A 17 6.57 0.89 -11.89
CA THR A 17 6.72 1.06 -13.34
C THR A 17 8.10 1.62 -13.66
N GLU A 18 8.63 1.41 -14.85
CA GLU A 18 9.92 1.97 -15.28
C GLU A 18 9.84 3.46 -15.57
N SER A 19 8.68 3.91 -16.06
CA SER A 19 8.41 5.32 -16.37
C SER A 19 7.21 5.85 -15.59
N LYS A 20 7.12 7.16 -15.50
CA LYS A 20 6.06 7.89 -14.81
C LYS A 20 4.68 7.68 -15.44
N LEU A 21 3.63 8.16 -14.76
CA LEU A 21 2.25 7.93 -15.18
C LEU A 21 1.91 8.58 -16.52
N PHE A 22 2.48 9.77 -16.80
CA PHE A 22 2.15 10.56 -17.96
C PHE A 22 3.36 11.00 -18.79
N SER A 23 4.58 10.63 -18.37
CA SER A 23 5.82 11.02 -19.03
C SER A 23 6.81 9.85 -19.12
N GLY A 24 7.88 10.06 -19.91
CA GLY A 24 8.98 9.10 -20.02
C GLY A 24 10.02 9.18 -18.92
N GLY A 25 9.85 10.05 -17.92
CA GLY A 25 10.78 10.19 -16.80
C GLY A 25 10.88 8.90 -15.99
N SER A 26 12.09 8.60 -15.48
CA SER A 26 12.32 7.40 -14.66
C SER A 26 11.65 7.51 -13.29
N THR A 27 11.20 6.37 -12.77
CA THR A 27 10.65 6.24 -11.40
C THR A 27 11.69 5.77 -10.38
N GLY A 28 12.95 5.54 -10.79
CA GLY A 28 14.01 5.02 -9.93
C GLY A 28 14.26 5.90 -8.71
N PHE A 29 14.32 5.27 -7.53
CA PHE A 29 14.59 5.95 -6.26
C PHE A 29 16.08 6.26 -6.08
N GLY A 30 16.41 7.37 -5.38
CA GLY A 30 17.77 7.68 -4.93
C GLY A 30 18.66 8.37 -5.96
N ALA A 31 18.12 8.83 -7.09
CA ALA A 31 18.86 9.65 -8.04
C ALA A 31 19.10 11.07 -7.50
N GLU A 32 20.11 11.74 -8.06
CA GLU A 32 20.38 13.15 -7.77
C GLU A 32 19.14 14.01 -8.05
N PRO A 33 18.87 15.05 -7.26
CA PRO A 33 17.69 15.89 -7.40
C PRO A 33 17.51 16.44 -8.82
N ASN A 34 16.27 16.37 -9.31
CA ASN A 34 15.86 16.87 -10.64
C ASN A 34 16.54 16.21 -11.84
N THR A 35 17.04 14.97 -11.70
CA THR A 35 17.64 14.20 -12.82
C THR A 35 16.66 13.25 -13.50
N HIS A 36 15.55 12.91 -12.85
CA HIS A 36 14.48 12.05 -13.36
C HIS A 36 13.21 12.88 -13.68
N VAL A 37 13.40 14.02 -14.34
CA VAL A 37 12.32 14.99 -14.63
C VAL A 37 12.13 15.11 -16.13
N ASP A 38 10.88 14.95 -16.58
CA ASP A 38 10.45 15.22 -17.95
C ASP A 38 9.80 16.62 -18.06
N LEU A 39 9.68 17.14 -19.28
CA LEU A 39 9.03 18.42 -19.56
C LEU A 39 7.57 18.45 -19.09
N ILE A 40 6.89 17.30 -19.14
CA ILE A 40 5.51 17.12 -18.65
C ILE A 40 5.46 17.28 -17.14
N ASP A 41 6.42 16.68 -16.41
CA ASP A 41 6.48 16.78 -14.95
C ASP A 41 6.74 18.20 -14.46
N MET A 42 7.47 18.97 -15.25
CA MET A 42 7.72 20.41 -15.02
C MET A 42 6.53 21.31 -15.39
N GLY A 43 5.51 20.78 -16.06
CA GLY A 43 4.35 21.56 -16.49
C GLY A 43 4.67 22.61 -17.54
N LEU A 44 5.62 22.34 -18.46
CA LEU A 44 5.99 23.31 -19.48
C LEU A 44 4.84 23.55 -20.47
N PRO A 45 4.71 24.77 -21.01
CA PRO A 45 3.66 25.07 -21.98
C PRO A 45 3.73 24.18 -23.22
N GLY A 46 2.59 23.64 -23.64
CA GLY A 46 2.46 22.88 -24.90
C GLY A 46 2.79 21.38 -24.77
N VAL A 47 3.18 20.88 -23.61
CA VAL A 47 3.37 19.44 -23.38
C VAL A 47 2.03 18.75 -23.14
N LEU A 48 1.90 17.50 -23.61
CA LEU A 48 0.69 16.69 -23.45
C LEU A 48 1.02 15.37 -22.75
N PRO A 49 0.23 14.98 -21.73
CA PRO A 49 0.40 13.73 -21.02
C PRO A 49 0.08 12.52 -21.89
N VAL A 50 0.78 11.40 -21.69
CA VAL A 50 0.48 10.11 -22.31
C VAL A 50 0.42 9.04 -21.20
N ALA A 51 -0.74 8.41 -21.05
CA ALA A 51 -0.98 7.46 -19.98
C ALA A 51 -0.12 6.19 -20.10
N ASN A 52 0.51 5.80 -18.99
CA ASN A 52 1.34 4.60 -18.88
C ASN A 52 0.48 3.34 -18.75
N LYS A 53 0.56 2.46 -19.74
CA LYS A 53 -0.24 1.22 -19.80
C LYS A 53 0.06 0.27 -18.64
N ASP A 54 1.32 0.16 -18.20
CA ASP A 54 1.71 -0.73 -17.09
C ASP A 54 1.08 -0.30 -15.76
N ALA A 55 0.90 1.00 -15.53
CA ALA A 55 0.19 1.50 -14.34
C ALA A 55 -1.26 1.00 -14.29
N PHE A 56 -1.97 0.98 -15.43
CA PHE A 56 -3.32 0.42 -15.52
C PHE A 56 -3.32 -1.09 -15.24
N TYR A 57 -2.37 -1.82 -15.79
CA TYR A 57 -2.27 -3.27 -15.59
C TYR A 57 -2.03 -3.62 -14.13
N LYS A 58 -1.16 -2.86 -13.44
CA LYS A 58 -0.92 -3.02 -12.01
C LYS A 58 -2.16 -2.71 -11.17
N ALA A 59 -2.89 -1.64 -11.50
CA ALA A 59 -4.15 -1.30 -10.84
C ALA A 59 -5.21 -2.40 -11.03
N ILE A 60 -5.36 -2.93 -12.25
CA ILE A 60 -6.29 -4.02 -12.54
C ILE A 60 -5.90 -5.30 -11.78
N ARG A 61 -4.62 -5.66 -11.70
CA ARG A 61 -4.15 -6.80 -10.89
C ARG A 61 -4.55 -6.66 -9.43
N PHE A 62 -4.38 -5.47 -8.86
CA PHE A 62 -4.86 -5.19 -7.50
C PHE A 62 -6.37 -5.38 -7.39
N GLY A 63 -7.14 -4.81 -8.32
CA GLY A 63 -8.59 -4.95 -8.33
C GLY A 63 -9.05 -6.40 -8.42
N LEU A 64 -8.47 -7.20 -9.32
CA LEU A 64 -8.78 -8.63 -9.45
C LEU A 64 -8.45 -9.41 -8.18
N ALA A 65 -7.31 -9.11 -7.55
CA ALA A 65 -6.87 -9.78 -6.33
C ALA A 65 -7.72 -9.44 -5.09
N THR A 66 -8.41 -8.31 -5.11
CA THR A 66 -9.35 -7.87 -4.06
C THR A 66 -10.81 -8.14 -4.41
N ASN A 67 -11.07 -8.94 -5.45
CA ASN A 67 -12.41 -9.21 -6.00
C ASN A 67 -13.19 -7.92 -6.30
N ALA A 68 -12.49 -6.86 -6.68
CA ALA A 68 -13.12 -5.58 -6.99
C ALA A 68 -13.71 -5.54 -8.40
N GLU A 69 -14.68 -4.65 -8.58
CA GLU A 69 -15.19 -4.31 -9.89
C GLU A 69 -14.10 -3.61 -10.71
N ILE A 70 -13.88 -4.05 -11.95
CA ILE A 70 -12.98 -3.38 -12.88
C ILE A 70 -13.81 -2.55 -13.85
N ASN A 71 -13.63 -1.24 -13.81
CA ASN A 71 -14.28 -0.32 -14.74
C ASN A 71 -13.47 -0.29 -16.04
N GLN A 72 -13.97 -1.00 -17.06
CA GLN A 72 -13.29 -1.08 -18.35
C GLN A 72 -13.21 0.26 -19.10
N THR A 73 -14.01 1.25 -18.70
CA THR A 73 -13.85 2.64 -19.15
C THR A 73 -13.57 3.50 -17.94
N SER A 74 -12.43 4.17 -17.94
CA SER A 74 -12.03 5.08 -16.87
C SER A 74 -11.56 6.42 -17.46
N SER A 75 -11.61 7.49 -16.66
CA SER A 75 -11.20 8.82 -17.09
C SER A 75 -10.37 9.51 -16.02
N PHE A 76 -9.61 10.50 -16.44
CA PHE A 76 -8.85 11.35 -15.54
C PHE A 76 -9.51 12.71 -15.37
N ASP A 77 -9.39 13.24 -14.16
CA ASP A 77 -9.82 14.56 -13.76
C ASP A 77 -8.61 15.36 -13.28
N ARG A 78 -8.73 16.69 -13.28
CA ARG A 78 -7.76 17.59 -12.66
C ARG A 78 -8.21 17.97 -11.27
N LYS A 79 -7.36 17.70 -10.26
CA LYS A 79 -7.48 18.15 -8.87
C LYS A 79 -6.63 19.39 -8.69
N ASN A 80 -7.25 20.56 -8.60
CA ASN A 80 -6.52 21.83 -8.63
C ASN A 80 -6.07 22.25 -7.23
N TYR A 81 -4.78 22.40 -7.03
CA TYR A 81 -4.16 22.98 -5.83
C TYR A 81 -2.73 23.42 -6.16
N PHE A 82 -2.18 24.34 -5.34
CA PHE A 82 -0.92 24.99 -5.64
C PHE A 82 0.13 24.67 -4.56
N TYR A 83 1.19 24.00 -4.98
CA TYR A 83 2.37 23.76 -4.19
C TYR A 83 3.61 23.90 -5.06
N PRO A 84 4.79 24.29 -4.49
CA PRO A 84 6.03 24.44 -5.26
C PRO A 84 6.44 23.14 -5.97
N ASP A 85 6.18 22.00 -5.38
CA ASP A 85 6.49 20.66 -5.89
C ASP A 85 5.41 20.07 -6.82
N LEU A 86 4.41 20.88 -7.18
CA LEU A 86 3.39 20.56 -8.18
C LEU A 86 3.35 21.67 -9.26
N PRO A 87 4.32 21.72 -10.18
CA PRO A 87 4.49 22.86 -11.10
C PRO A 87 3.29 23.14 -12.02
N LYS A 88 2.52 22.11 -12.37
CA LYS A 88 1.31 22.25 -13.19
C LYS A 88 0.19 23.02 -12.48
N GLY A 89 0.21 23.11 -11.15
CA GLY A 89 -0.88 23.67 -10.35
C GLY A 89 -2.11 22.77 -10.26
N TYR A 90 -2.04 21.54 -10.74
CA TYR A 90 -3.06 20.51 -10.60
C TYR A 90 -2.41 19.11 -10.59
N GLN A 91 -3.06 18.17 -9.96
CA GLN A 91 -2.75 16.74 -10.00
C GLN A 91 -3.76 16.04 -10.91
N ILE A 92 -3.28 15.20 -11.81
CA ILE A 92 -4.16 14.35 -12.63
C ILE A 92 -4.49 13.09 -11.81
N THR A 93 -5.78 12.83 -11.62
CA THR A 93 -6.32 11.75 -10.78
C THR A 93 -7.61 11.20 -11.39
N GLN A 94 -8.11 10.07 -10.89
CA GLN A 94 -9.39 9.51 -11.34
C GLN A 94 -10.46 9.74 -10.27
N MET A 95 -11.27 10.79 -10.38
CA MET A 95 -12.33 11.09 -9.42
C MET A 95 -13.68 10.51 -9.82
N ALA A 96 -14.12 10.82 -11.04
CA ALA A 96 -15.47 10.45 -11.50
C ALA A 96 -15.56 8.98 -11.96
N MET A 97 -14.51 8.47 -12.64
CA MET A 97 -14.51 7.13 -13.23
C MET A 97 -13.18 6.41 -12.89
N PRO A 98 -13.02 5.92 -11.65
CA PRO A 98 -11.83 5.19 -11.23
C PRO A 98 -11.74 3.84 -11.94
N ILE A 99 -10.50 3.34 -12.15
CA ILE A 99 -10.26 2.05 -12.80
C ILE A 99 -10.74 0.86 -11.95
N VAL A 100 -10.64 0.97 -10.62
CA VAL A 100 -11.06 -0.07 -9.68
C VAL A 100 -12.20 0.45 -8.82
N GLY A 101 -13.32 -0.24 -8.85
CA GLY A 101 -14.51 0.02 -8.06
C GLY A 101 -14.48 -0.69 -6.71
N LYS A 102 -15.67 -1.09 -6.25
CA LYS A 102 -15.84 -1.75 -4.95
C LYS A 102 -15.17 -3.12 -4.91
N GLY A 103 -14.47 -3.39 -3.82
CA GLY A 103 -13.81 -4.64 -3.54
C GLY A 103 -13.73 -4.91 -2.05
N SER A 104 -12.91 -5.88 -1.62
CA SER A 104 -12.75 -6.16 -0.20
C SER A 104 -11.40 -6.82 0.10
N ILE A 105 -10.93 -6.63 1.32
CA ILE A 105 -9.74 -7.29 1.87
C ILE A 105 -10.11 -7.97 3.18
N LYS A 106 -9.72 -9.23 3.30
CA LYS A 106 -9.84 -9.99 4.54
C LYS A 106 -8.62 -9.72 5.43
N ILE A 107 -8.88 -9.42 6.70
CA ILE A 107 -7.86 -9.27 7.74
C ILE A 107 -8.07 -10.30 8.84
N LEU A 108 -7.00 -10.64 9.54
CA LEU A 108 -7.03 -11.49 10.72
C LEU A 108 -6.48 -10.70 11.91
N VAL A 109 -7.29 -10.55 12.95
CA VAL A 109 -6.92 -9.85 14.18
C VAL A 109 -7.28 -10.71 15.39
N GLU A 110 -6.30 -11.06 16.21
CA GLU A 110 -6.48 -11.87 17.44
C GLU A 110 -7.21 -13.22 17.21
N GLY A 111 -7.04 -13.79 16.01
CA GLY A 111 -7.67 -15.07 15.62
C GLY A 111 -9.04 -14.93 14.98
N GLU A 112 -9.59 -13.71 14.89
CA GLU A 112 -10.88 -13.46 14.23
C GLU A 112 -10.67 -12.88 12.84
N GLU A 113 -11.41 -13.43 11.86
CA GLU A 113 -11.45 -12.92 10.50
C GLU A 113 -12.44 -11.76 10.38
N LYS A 114 -12.02 -10.68 9.72
CA LYS A 114 -12.89 -9.55 9.37
C LYS A 114 -12.67 -9.14 7.93
N ILE A 115 -13.74 -8.83 7.23
CA ILE A 115 -13.71 -8.28 5.88
C ILE A 115 -13.85 -6.76 5.99
N ILE A 116 -12.94 -6.04 5.34
CA ILE A 116 -12.99 -4.58 5.19
C ILE A 116 -13.23 -4.28 3.71
N ASN A 117 -14.29 -3.56 3.41
CA ASN A 117 -14.62 -3.19 2.06
C ASN A 117 -13.72 -2.05 1.55
N ILE A 118 -13.46 -2.08 0.26
CA ILE A 118 -12.81 -1.02 -0.51
C ILE A 118 -13.89 -0.24 -1.22
N THR A 119 -13.91 1.07 -1.06
CA THR A 119 -14.79 1.96 -1.83
C THR A 119 -14.35 2.01 -3.28
N ARG A 120 -13.05 2.20 -3.51
CA ARG A 120 -12.39 2.28 -4.82
C ARG A 120 -10.88 2.20 -4.68
N ALA A 121 -10.20 1.93 -5.79
CA ALA A 121 -8.81 2.27 -5.97
C ALA A 121 -8.63 2.98 -7.32
N HIS A 122 -7.88 4.08 -7.32
CA HIS A 122 -7.77 4.92 -8.50
C HIS A 122 -6.33 5.35 -8.75
N LEU A 123 -6.03 5.59 -10.03
CA LEU A 123 -4.73 6.06 -10.46
C LEU A 123 -4.63 7.57 -10.30
N GLU A 124 -3.48 8.02 -9.82
CA GLU A 124 -3.09 9.43 -9.77
C GLU A 124 -1.57 9.59 -9.91
N GLU A 125 -1.11 10.77 -10.20
CA GLU A 125 0.31 11.10 -10.20
C GLU A 125 0.77 11.64 -8.85
N ASP A 126 1.99 11.27 -8.41
CA ASP A 126 2.58 11.83 -7.19
C ASP A 126 3.09 13.26 -7.44
N ALA A 127 3.14 14.08 -6.40
CA ALA A 127 3.80 15.37 -6.40
C ALA A 127 5.33 15.21 -6.22
N GLY A 128 6.10 16.24 -6.51
CA GLY A 128 7.50 16.30 -6.19
C GLY A 128 7.76 16.34 -4.67
N LYS A 129 8.93 16.81 -4.29
CA LYS A 129 9.34 16.94 -2.90
C LYS A 129 9.82 18.36 -2.61
N SER A 130 9.23 19.00 -1.62
CA SER A 130 9.71 20.25 -1.05
C SER A 130 10.72 19.95 0.07
N ILE A 131 11.88 20.58 0.05
CA ILE A 131 12.99 20.37 0.98
C ILE A 131 13.22 21.68 1.74
N HIS A 132 12.88 21.70 3.01
CA HIS A 132 12.86 22.91 3.82
C HIS A 132 14.14 23.14 4.65
N ASP A 133 14.94 22.09 4.84
CA ASP A 133 16.03 22.09 5.83
C ASP A 133 17.44 22.28 5.21
N LEU A 134 17.53 22.39 3.87
CA LEU A 134 18.82 22.51 3.18
C LEU A 134 19.33 23.96 3.05
N PHE A 135 18.41 24.93 3.04
CA PHE A 135 18.76 26.34 2.78
C PHE A 135 18.04 27.22 3.81
N GLU A 136 18.78 28.19 4.40
CA GLU A 136 18.17 29.12 5.34
C GLU A 136 17.29 30.13 4.60
N GLY A 137 16.00 30.13 4.91
CA GLY A 137 15.03 31.07 4.31
C GLY A 137 14.56 30.70 2.88
N GLU A 138 14.98 29.53 2.36
CA GLU A 138 14.59 29.05 1.03
C GLU A 138 14.06 27.62 1.09
N THR A 139 13.27 27.23 0.10
CA THR A 139 12.79 25.86 -0.06
C THR A 139 13.34 25.29 -1.36
N GLY A 140 14.08 24.19 -1.26
CA GLY A 140 14.48 23.40 -2.43
C GLY A 140 13.29 22.61 -3.00
N VAL A 141 13.26 22.43 -4.31
CA VAL A 141 12.24 21.62 -4.99
C VAL A 141 12.93 20.53 -5.78
N ASP A 142 12.59 19.28 -5.47
CA ASP A 142 13.01 18.10 -6.21
C ASP A 142 11.79 17.47 -6.89
N LEU A 143 11.80 17.44 -8.22
CA LEU A 143 10.73 16.93 -9.07
C LEU A 143 10.94 15.47 -9.53
N ASN A 144 11.96 14.78 -9.02
CA ASN A 144 12.20 13.38 -9.39
C ASN A 144 10.97 12.50 -9.13
N ARG A 145 10.23 12.76 -8.05
CA ARG A 145 9.02 12.02 -7.70
C ARG A 145 7.77 12.51 -8.46
N ALA A 146 7.76 13.77 -8.93
CA ALA A 146 6.61 14.35 -9.65
C ALA A 146 6.24 13.48 -10.86
N GLY A 147 4.97 13.09 -10.97
CA GLY A 147 4.48 12.23 -12.04
C GLY A 147 4.66 10.72 -11.78
N THR A 148 5.27 10.28 -10.67
CA THR A 148 5.33 8.85 -10.30
C THR A 148 3.91 8.29 -10.17
N PRO A 149 3.61 7.12 -10.78
CA PRO A 149 2.27 6.56 -10.70
C PRO A 149 1.92 6.13 -9.28
N LEU A 150 0.77 6.56 -8.80
CA LEU A 150 0.17 6.14 -7.53
C LEU A 150 -1.12 5.38 -7.78
N LEU A 151 -1.37 4.37 -6.95
CA LEU A 151 -2.68 3.79 -6.72
C LEU A 151 -3.15 4.21 -5.33
N GLU A 152 -4.17 5.08 -5.27
CA GLU A 152 -4.83 5.42 -4.01
C GLU A 152 -5.96 4.44 -3.75
N ILE A 153 -5.86 3.73 -2.61
CA ILE A 153 -6.82 2.71 -2.16
C ILE A 153 -7.61 3.29 -0.99
N VAL A 154 -8.91 3.43 -1.16
CA VAL A 154 -9.81 4.00 -0.15
C VAL A 154 -10.66 2.90 0.45
N SER A 155 -10.53 2.68 1.77
CA SER A 155 -11.39 1.74 2.48
C SER A 155 -12.74 2.34 2.85
N GLU A 156 -13.74 1.49 3.04
CA GLU A 156 -14.94 1.89 3.78
C GLU A 156 -14.59 2.14 5.27
N PRO A 157 -15.37 2.97 5.99
CA PRO A 157 -15.13 3.28 7.40
C PRO A 157 -15.62 2.15 8.33
N GLU A 158 -15.08 0.95 8.15
CA GLU A 158 -15.51 -0.27 8.83
C GLU A 158 -14.49 -0.77 9.87
N ILE A 159 -13.37 -0.10 9.99
CA ILE A 159 -12.30 -0.42 10.93
C ILE A 159 -12.67 0.17 12.30
N SER A 160 -12.55 -0.63 13.36
CA SER A 160 -13.06 -0.29 14.69
C SER A 160 -11.96 0.01 15.72
N ASN A 161 -10.70 -0.29 15.43
CA ASN A 161 -9.58 -0.07 16.34
C ASN A 161 -8.23 -0.02 15.62
N ALA A 162 -7.20 0.39 16.33
CA ALA A 162 -5.85 0.53 15.77
C ALA A 162 -5.22 -0.79 15.29
N LYS A 163 -5.52 -1.92 15.94
CA LYS A 163 -4.99 -3.23 15.53
C LYS A 163 -5.57 -3.66 14.19
N GLU A 164 -6.87 -3.45 13.98
CA GLU A 164 -7.52 -3.70 12.70
C GLU A 164 -6.96 -2.81 11.58
N ALA A 165 -6.71 -1.52 11.87
CA ALA A 165 -6.11 -0.58 10.91
C ALA A 165 -4.71 -1.03 10.47
N VAL A 166 -3.89 -1.44 11.43
CA VAL A 166 -2.55 -2.00 11.15
C VAL A 166 -2.64 -3.31 10.38
N ALA A 167 -3.58 -4.20 10.73
CA ALA A 167 -3.78 -5.47 10.02
C ALA A 167 -4.22 -5.24 8.56
N TYR A 168 -5.14 -4.29 8.35
CA TYR A 168 -5.58 -3.93 7.00
C TYR A 168 -4.42 -3.36 6.15
N PHE A 169 -3.64 -2.42 6.70
CA PHE A 169 -2.51 -1.87 5.98
C PHE A 169 -1.43 -2.93 5.68
N LYS A 170 -1.18 -3.86 6.61
CA LYS A 170 -0.28 -5.00 6.38
C LYS A 170 -0.79 -5.92 5.27
N ALA A 171 -2.10 -6.20 5.24
CA ALA A 171 -2.71 -7.02 4.20
C ALA A 171 -2.60 -6.36 2.80
N VAL A 172 -2.84 -5.04 2.72
CA VAL A 172 -2.60 -4.28 1.47
C VAL A 172 -1.13 -4.36 1.07
N LYS A 173 -0.18 -4.10 2.00
CA LYS A 173 1.25 -4.19 1.73
C LYS A 173 1.63 -5.57 1.20
N GLN A 174 1.22 -6.63 1.87
CA GLN A 174 1.48 -8.00 1.46
C GLN A 174 0.97 -8.26 0.04
N LEU A 175 -0.24 -7.82 -0.27
CA LEU A 175 -0.86 -8.04 -1.57
C LEU A 175 -0.10 -7.30 -2.68
N VAL A 176 0.21 -6.01 -2.50
CA VAL A 176 0.88 -5.22 -3.54
C VAL A 176 2.33 -5.64 -3.76
N THR A 177 3.04 -6.11 -2.72
CA THR A 177 4.39 -6.66 -2.88
C THR A 177 4.35 -8.04 -3.53
N PHE A 178 3.42 -8.90 -3.15
CA PHE A 178 3.26 -10.24 -3.74
C PHE A 178 2.94 -10.18 -5.24
N LEU A 179 2.19 -9.19 -5.67
CA LEU A 179 1.81 -8.97 -7.07
C LEU A 179 2.83 -8.17 -7.89
N ASP A 180 3.98 -7.82 -7.34
CA ASP A 180 4.98 -6.92 -7.94
C ASP A 180 4.39 -5.57 -8.39
N ILE A 181 3.42 -5.08 -7.65
CA ILE A 181 2.79 -3.77 -7.88
C ILE A 181 3.63 -2.65 -7.26
N CYS A 182 4.22 -2.91 -6.08
CA CYS A 182 5.01 -1.98 -5.29
C CYS A 182 6.08 -2.73 -4.49
N ASP A 183 7.19 -2.08 -4.17
CA ASP A 183 8.22 -2.62 -3.27
C ASP A 183 7.81 -2.64 -1.79
N GLY A 184 6.79 -1.86 -1.43
CA GLY A 184 6.26 -1.80 -0.05
C GLY A 184 7.15 -1.07 0.95
N ILE A 185 8.16 -0.30 0.51
CA ILE A 185 9.15 0.36 1.37
C ILE A 185 8.60 1.69 1.89
N MET A 186 8.01 1.67 3.10
CA MET A 186 7.43 2.87 3.73
C MET A 186 8.47 3.97 3.98
N ALA A 187 9.72 3.60 4.31
CA ALA A 187 10.79 4.55 4.59
C ALA A 187 11.19 5.39 3.36
N GLN A 188 10.99 4.86 2.15
CA GLN A 188 11.22 5.56 0.88
C GLN A 188 9.97 6.30 0.39
N GLY A 189 8.83 6.12 1.07
CA GLY A 189 7.56 6.71 0.69
C GLY A 189 6.81 5.94 -0.41
N SER A 190 7.26 4.72 -0.76
CA SER A 190 6.60 3.85 -1.73
C SER A 190 5.20 3.43 -1.28
N MET A 191 4.98 3.38 0.05
CA MET A 191 3.66 3.24 0.66
C MET A 191 3.45 4.28 1.74
N ARG A 192 2.30 4.94 1.69
CA ARG A 192 1.86 5.95 2.66
C ARG A 192 0.44 5.65 3.10
N CYS A 193 0.09 6.07 4.31
CA CYS A 193 -1.25 5.87 4.85
C CYS A 193 -1.72 7.14 5.53
N ASP A 194 -2.90 7.61 5.13
CA ASP A 194 -3.65 8.63 5.83
C ASP A 194 -4.82 7.95 6.55
N VAL A 195 -5.07 8.33 7.79
CA VAL A 195 -6.07 7.69 8.65
C VAL A 195 -7.15 8.68 9.00
N ASN A 196 -8.40 8.36 8.67
CA ASN A 196 -9.58 9.10 9.09
C ASN A 196 -10.15 8.45 10.33
N VAL A 197 -10.23 9.17 11.45
CA VAL A 197 -10.77 8.67 12.72
C VAL A 197 -11.95 9.52 13.16
N SER A 198 -13.04 8.88 13.55
CA SER A 198 -14.16 9.54 14.23
C SER A 198 -14.67 8.69 15.40
N MET A 199 -15.24 9.36 16.39
CA MET A 199 -15.84 8.74 17.57
C MET A 199 -17.32 9.05 17.63
N LYS A 200 -18.14 8.06 17.96
CA LYS A 200 -19.56 8.21 18.25
C LYS A 200 -19.94 7.45 19.51
N LYS A 201 -21.07 7.79 20.13
CA LYS A 201 -21.66 6.93 21.15
C LYS A 201 -22.31 5.72 20.48
N THR A 202 -22.26 4.57 21.13
CA THR A 202 -22.83 3.32 20.59
C THR A 202 -24.32 3.44 20.23
N GLU A 203 -25.04 4.34 20.90
CA GLU A 203 -26.47 4.61 20.68
C GLU A 203 -26.72 5.51 19.46
N GLU A 204 -25.72 6.23 18.95
CA GLU A 204 -25.84 7.17 17.85
C GLU A 204 -25.77 6.45 16.50
N LYS A 205 -26.69 6.77 15.60
CA LYS A 205 -26.71 6.18 14.25
C LYS A 205 -25.78 6.92 13.28
N GLU A 206 -25.61 8.22 13.47
CA GLU A 206 -24.79 9.05 12.60
C GLU A 206 -23.32 8.94 12.99
N LEU A 207 -22.45 9.03 11.99
CA LEU A 207 -21.01 9.06 12.22
C LEU A 207 -20.60 10.36 12.90
N GLY A 208 -19.62 10.29 13.78
CA GLY A 208 -19.01 11.46 14.39
C GLY A 208 -18.18 12.27 13.39
N THR A 209 -17.79 13.49 13.79
CA THR A 209 -16.88 14.32 12.99
C THR A 209 -15.50 13.67 12.91
N ARG A 210 -15.01 13.45 11.70
CA ARG A 210 -13.71 12.83 11.46
C ARG A 210 -12.56 13.83 11.56
N ALA A 211 -11.41 13.36 12.02
CA ALA A 211 -10.12 14.00 11.83
C ALA A 211 -9.23 13.10 10.97
N GLU A 212 -8.51 13.70 10.02
CA GLU A 212 -7.53 13.03 9.17
C GLU A 212 -6.15 13.11 9.83
N ILE A 213 -5.43 11.99 9.92
CA ILE A 213 -4.08 11.95 10.50
C ILE A 213 -3.09 11.62 9.39
N LYS A 214 -2.07 12.48 9.22
CA LYS A 214 -0.98 12.34 8.25
C LYS A 214 0.37 12.10 8.92
N ASN A 215 1.40 11.83 8.11
CA ASN A 215 2.78 11.57 8.54
C ASN A 215 2.96 10.27 9.31
N LEU A 216 2.37 9.20 8.79
CA LEU A 216 2.38 7.87 9.38
C LEU A 216 3.31 6.93 8.59
N ASN A 217 4.60 6.90 8.96
CA ASN A 217 5.66 6.23 8.19
C ASN A 217 6.02 4.85 8.74
N SER A 218 5.26 4.31 9.70
CA SER A 218 5.43 2.94 10.20
C SER A 218 4.15 2.42 10.82
N PHE A 219 4.01 1.10 10.85
CA PHE A 219 2.88 0.43 11.52
C PHE A 219 2.71 0.86 12.99
N LYS A 220 3.85 1.04 13.69
CA LYS A 220 3.85 1.50 15.08
C LYS A 220 3.33 2.93 15.22
N PHE A 221 3.61 3.81 14.25
CA PHE A 221 3.11 5.17 14.27
C PHE A 221 1.62 5.23 13.95
N ILE A 222 1.13 4.39 13.03
CA ILE A 222 -0.30 4.24 12.75
C ILE A 222 -1.05 3.85 14.03
N GLU A 223 -0.60 2.79 14.72
CA GLU A 223 -1.24 2.32 15.96
C GLU A 223 -1.27 3.39 17.04
N LYS A 224 -0.13 4.05 17.29
CA LYS A 224 -0.03 5.08 18.32
C LYS A 224 -0.85 6.33 18.01
N ALA A 225 -0.84 6.78 16.75
CA ALA A 225 -1.58 7.95 16.31
C ALA A 225 -3.09 7.74 16.43
N ILE A 226 -3.57 6.57 16.02
CA ILE A 226 -4.99 6.21 16.16
C ILE A 226 -5.41 6.20 17.63
N ASN A 227 -4.65 5.51 18.49
CA ASN A 227 -4.98 5.44 19.92
C ASN A 227 -4.98 6.82 20.57
N PHE A 228 -4.00 7.67 20.27
CA PHE A 228 -3.98 9.05 20.75
C PHE A 228 -5.20 9.85 20.30
N GLU A 229 -5.56 9.72 19.02
CA GLU A 229 -6.68 10.47 18.43
C GLU A 229 -8.03 10.03 19.01
N ILE A 230 -8.23 8.73 19.23
CA ILE A 230 -9.40 8.18 19.92
C ILE A 230 -9.56 8.82 21.31
N GLU A 231 -8.49 8.78 22.11
CA GLU A 231 -8.52 9.38 23.46
C GLU A 231 -8.74 10.90 23.42
N ARG A 232 -8.13 11.59 22.43
CA ARG A 232 -8.33 13.03 22.27
C ARG A 232 -9.78 13.37 21.95
N GLN A 233 -10.40 12.68 20.99
CA GLN A 233 -11.79 12.94 20.60
C GLN A 233 -12.76 12.64 21.73
N ILE A 234 -12.58 11.53 22.45
CA ILE A 234 -13.40 11.22 23.64
C ILE A 234 -13.32 12.36 24.67
N ARG A 235 -12.10 12.80 25.02
CA ARG A 235 -11.92 13.93 25.98
C ARG A 235 -12.59 15.21 25.49
N VAL A 236 -12.53 15.53 24.21
CA VAL A 236 -13.18 16.72 23.62
C VAL A 236 -14.69 16.64 23.80
N ILE A 237 -15.29 15.49 23.40
CA ILE A 237 -16.74 15.30 23.47
C ILE A 237 -17.24 15.27 24.93
N GLU A 238 -16.54 14.58 25.84
CA GLU A 238 -16.88 14.53 27.26
C GLU A 238 -16.77 15.90 27.95
N SER A 239 -15.91 16.80 27.46
CA SER A 239 -15.84 18.20 27.94
C SER A 239 -16.97 19.07 27.42
N GLY A 240 -17.92 18.51 26.68
CA GLY A 240 -19.06 19.26 26.08
C GLY A 240 -18.70 20.06 24.83
N LYS A 241 -17.50 19.82 24.25
CA LYS A 241 -17.05 20.45 23.00
C LYS A 241 -17.28 19.52 21.81
N SER A 242 -17.31 20.11 20.62
CA SER A 242 -17.40 19.35 19.36
C SER A 242 -16.00 19.10 18.78
N VAL A 243 -15.83 17.93 18.19
CA VAL A 243 -14.66 17.64 17.36
C VAL A 243 -14.72 18.49 16.10
N VAL A 244 -13.60 19.10 15.71
CA VAL A 244 -13.47 19.87 14.47
C VAL A 244 -12.97 18.95 13.38
N GLN A 245 -13.56 19.03 12.18
CA GLN A 245 -13.04 18.34 11.01
C GLN A 245 -11.77 19.05 10.52
N GLU A 246 -10.63 18.40 10.71
CA GLU A 246 -9.31 18.96 10.44
C GLU A 246 -8.33 17.88 9.99
N THR A 247 -7.25 18.31 9.32
CA THR A 247 -6.07 17.50 9.09
C THR A 247 -5.09 17.70 10.24
N ARG A 248 -4.58 16.60 10.78
CA ARG A 248 -3.66 16.56 11.91
C ARG A 248 -2.36 15.86 11.52
N LEU A 249 -1.24 16.36 12.01
CA LEU A 249 0.07 15.77 11.82
C LEU A 249 0.46 14.95 13.06
N TYR A 250 0.87 13.72 12.88
CA TYR A 250 1.43 12.91 13.98
C TYR A 250 2.88 13.31 14.26
N ASP A 251 3.17 13.67 15.50
CA ASP A 251 4.51 13.93 16.03
C ASP A 251 5.01 12.68 16.77
N SER A 252 5.94 11.96 16.17
CA SER A 252 6.47 10.70 16.73
C SER A 252 7.35 10.91 17.97
N ILE A 253 7.93 12.11 18.17
CA ILE A 253 8.76 12.44 19.33
C ILE A 253 7.88 12.68 20.54
N LYS A 254 6.83 13.45 20.38
CA LYS A 254 5.89 13.79 21.47
C LYS A 254 4.79 12.77 21.64
N ASN A 255 4.62 11.86 20.67
CA ASN A 255 3.53 10.89 20.59
C ASN A 255 2.14 11.56 20.68
N GLU A 256 1.94 12.60 19.89
CA GLU A 256 0.69 13.37 19.84
C GLU A 256 0.31 13.74 18.39
N THR A 257 -0.95 14.07 18.16
CA THR A 257 -1.39 14.68 16.90
C THR A 257 -1.54 16.18 17.09
N ARG A 258 -1.11 16.97 16.10
CA ARG A 258 -1.25 18.43 16.07
C ARG A 258 -2.06 18.89 14.88
N SER A 259 -2.94 19.88 15.06
CA SER A 259 -3.67 20.47 13.94
C SER A 259 -2.72 21.07 12.92
N MET A 260 -2.90 20.77 11.66
CA MET A 260 -2.18 21.40 10.55
C MET A 260 -2.97 22.56 9.96
N ARG A 261 -4.27 22.32 9.71
CA ARG A 261 -5.20 23.32 9.15
C ARG A 261 -6.63 22.96 9.54
N SER A 262 -7.46 23.98 9.66
CA SER A 262 -8.90 23.82 9.92
C SER A 262 -9.68 23.60 8.60
N LYS A 263 -10.95 23.22 8.74
CA LYS A 263 -11.89 23.04 7.61
C LYS A 263 -12.12 24.34 6.81
N GLU A 264 -11.94 25.50 7.42
CA GLU A 264 -12.07 26.81 6.77
C GLU A 264 -11.02 27.01 5.67
N GLU A 265 -9.90 26.26 5.76
CA GLU A 265 -8.84 26.22 4.75
C GLU A 265 -8.95 24.98 3.82
N ALA A 266 -10.06 24.22 3.89
CA ALA A 266 -10.27 23.07 3.02
C ALA A 266 -10.30 23.55 1.56
N ASN A 267 -9.35 23.06 0.75
CA ASN A 267 -9.27 23.44 -0.64
C ASN A 267 -10.50 22.92 -1.38
N ASP A 268 -11.24 23.81 -2.04
CA ASP A 268 -12.13 23.44 -3.13
C ASP A 268 -11.26 23.09 -4.34
N TYR A 269 -11.04 21.78 -4.56
CA TYR A 269 -10.19 21.31 -5.64
C TYR A 269 -10.77 21.51 -7.04
N ARG A 270 -12.03 21.93 -7.17
CA ARG A 270 -12.69 22.23 -8.45
C ARG A 270 -12.39 21.18 -9.50
N TYR A 271 -12.68 19.94 -9.18
CA TYR A 271 -12.48 18.82 -10.09
C TYR A 271 -13.20 19.05 -11.43
N PHE A 272 -12.51 18.76 -12.52
CA PHE A 272 -13.09 18.71 -13.86
C PHE A 272 -12.33 17.70 -14.73
N PRO A 273 -12.96 17.11 -15.76
CA PRO A 273 -12.30 16.15 -16.65
C PRO A 273 -11.04 16.73 -17.27
N CYS A 274 -9.95 15.96 -17.29
CA CYS A 274 -8.70 16.39 -17.91
C CYS A 274 -8.88 16.47 -19.43
N PRO A 275 -8.73 17.66 -20.05
CA PRO A 275 -8.96 17.82 -21.48
C PRO A 275 -7.86 17.20 -22.36
N ASP A 276 -6.69 16.91 -21.76
CA ASP A 276 -5.53 16.40 -22.48
C ASP A 276 -5.50 14.86 -22.56
N LEU A 277 -6.40 14.18 -21.86
CA LEU A 277 -6.48 12.72 -21.82
C LEU A 277 -7.85 12.25 -22.27
N LEU A 278 -7.87 11.34 -23.23
CA LEU A 278 -9.09 10.63 -23.61
C LEU A 278 -9.44 9.58 -22.53
N PRO A 279 -10.73 9.20 -22.43
CA PRO A 279 -11.09 8.04 -21.60
C PRO A 279 -10.27 6.81 -22.01
N VAL A 280 -9.80 6.09 -21.01
CA VAL A 280 -9.06 4.84 -21.22
C VAL A 280 -10.05 3.69 -21.25
N VAL A 281 -9.95 2.88 -22.31
CA VAL A 281 -10.81 1.70 -22.48
C VAL A 281 -9.94 0.46 -22.39
N ILE A 282 -10.26 -0.43 -21.46
CA ILE A 282 -9.66 -1.76 -21.32
C ILE A 282 -10.57 -2.75 -22.02
N THR A 283 -10.05 -3.43 -23.03
CA THR A 283 -10.82 -4.43 -23.78
C THR A 283 -11.04 -5.71 -22.99
N ASP A 284 -12.03 -6.50 -23.37
CA ASP A 284 -12.25 -7.83 -22.77
C ASP A 284 -11.04 -8.75 -22.94
N GLU A 285 -10.33 -8.63 -24.06
CA GLU A 285 -9.11 -9.39 -24.34
C GLU A 285 -8.00 -9.02 -23.35
N GLU A 286 -7.74 -7.72 -23.16
CA GLU A 286 -6.73 -7.24 -22.20
C GLU A 286 -7.08 -7.63 -20.76
N LEU A 287 -8.35 -7.50 -20.36
CA LEU A 287 -8.80 -7.89 -19.03
C LEU A 287 -8.65 -9.40 -18.80
N ASN A 288 -8.99 -10.22 -19.80
CA ASN A 288 -8.84 -11.67 -19.73
C ASN A 288 -7.36 -12.08 -19.69
N ASP A 289 -6.50 -11.43 -20.45
CA ASP A 289 -5.05 -11.68 -20.42
C ASP A 289 -4.49 -11.39 -19.02
N ILE A 290 -4.80 -10.23 -18.44
CA ILE A 290 -4.37 -9.88 -17.08
C ILE A 290 -4.88 -10.90 -16.06
N LYS A 291 -6.14 -11.35 -16.18
CA LYS A 291 -6.75 -12.33 -15.28
C LYS A 291 -6.08 -13.69 -15.38
N GLN A 292 -5.74 -14.16 -16.58
CA GLN A 292 -5.06 -15.44 -16.79
C GLN A 292 -3.61 -15.43 -16.29
N ASN A 293 -2.96 -14.26 -16.34
CA ASN A 293 -1.59 -14.07 -15.87
C ASN A 293 -1.50 -13.62 -14.41
N LEU A 294 -2.64 -13.56 -13.68
CA LEU A 294 -2.61 -13.26 -12.26
C LEU A 294 -1.99 -14.43 -11.51
N PRO A 295 -0.94 -14.22 -10.69
CA PRO A 295 -0.34 -15.30 -9.92
C PRO A 295 -1.33 -15.81 -8.85
N GLU A 296 -1.14 -17.05 -8.44
CA GLU A 296 -1.87 -17.61 -7.29
C GLU A 296 -1.63 -16.75 -6.05
N LEU A 297 -2.71 -16.27 -5.42
CA LEU A 297 -2.65 -15.34 -4.29
C LEU A 297 -2.21 -16.01 -2.99
N PRO A 298 -1.71 -15.25 -2.00
CA PRO A 298 -1.23 -15.81 -0.73
C PRO A 298 -2.22 -16.73 -0.03
N ASP A 299 -3.50 -16.35 0.04
CA ASP A 299 -4.55 -17.15 0.67
C ASP A 299 -4.90 -18.44 -0.12
N GLN A 300 -4.73 -18.42 -1.44
CA GLN A 300 -4.89 -19.60 -2.28
C GLN A 300 -3.72 -20.56 -2.09
N LYS A 301 -2.48 -20.04 -2.05
CA LYS A 301 -1.27 -20.81 -1.75
C LYS A 301 -1.33 -21.43 -0.34
N GLU A 302 -1.77 -20.66 0.67
CA GLU A 302 -1.95 -21.16 2.03
C GLU A 302 -2.88 -22.39 2.05
N LYS A 303 -4.05 -22.28 1.44
CA LYS A 303 -5.01 -23.40 1.33
C LYS A 303 -4.43 -24.60 0.59
N ARG A 304 -3.70 -24.35 -0.49
CA ARG A 304 -3.04 -25.41 -1.28
C ARG A 304 -1.94 -26.08 -0.46
N TYR A 305 -1.11 -25.35 0.26
CA TYR A 305 -0.05 -25.93 1.10
C TYR A 305 -0.61 -26.76 2.24
N ILE A 306 -1.73 -26.34 2.85
CA ILE A 306 -2.43 -27.16 3.86
C ILE A 306 -2.99 -28.45 3.23
N SER A 307 -3.69 -28.35 2.11
CA SER A 307 -4.41 -29.49 1.51
C SER A 307 -3.48 -30.48 0.81
N GLU A 308 -2.52 -30.01 0.01
CA GLU A 308 -1.64 -30.83 -0.83
C GLU A 308 -0.32 -31.20 -0.13
N SER A 309 0.33 -30.19 0.50
CA SER A 309 1.62 -30.37 1.15
C SER A 309 1.50 -30.82 2.61
N LYS A 310 0.28 -30.88 3.15
CA LYS A 310 -0.01 -31.32 4.54
C LYS A 310 0.71 -30.47 5.60
N LEU A 311 0.89 -29.19 5.33
CA LEU A 311 1.46 -28.25 6.30
C LEU A 311 0.43 -27.88 7.36
N GLU A 312 0.93 -27.50 8.54
CA GLU A 312 0.11 -26.85 9.56
C GLU A 312 -0.27 -25.43 9.10
N GLU A 313 -1.41 -24.94 9.54
CA GLU A 313 -1.93 -23.61 9.15
C GLU A 313 -0.91 -22.50 9.39
N SER A 314 -0.21 -22.54 10.54
CA SER A 314 0.81 -21.55 10.89
C SER A 314 2.02 -21.57 9.94
N GLU A 315 2.46 -22.76 9.53
CA GLU A 315 3.57 -22.94 8.58
C GLU A 315 3.16 -22.42 7.18
N ALA A 316 2.00 -22.88 6.70
CA ALA A 316 1.45 -22.48 5.40
C ALA A 316 1.28 -20.97 5.31
N LYS A 317 0.78 -20.32 6.35
CA LYS A 317 0.61 -18.88 6.44
C LYS A 317 1.93 -18.12 6.37
N ILE A 318 2.96 -18.57 7.10
CA ILE A 318 4.29 -17.94 7.07
C ILE A 318 4.89 -18.06 5.66
N ILE A 319 4.86 -19.25 5.07
CA ILE A 319 5.45 -19.52 3.76
C ILE A 319 4.72 -18.74 2.65
N SER A 320 3.38 -18.69 2.68
CA SER A 320 2.59 -17.97 1.69
C SER A 320 2.63 -16.44 1.86
N SER A 321 3.11 -15.94 3.00
CA SER A 321 3.12 -14.50 3.29
C SER A 321 4.09 -13.68 2.42
N SER A 322 5.17 -14.29 1.93
CA SER A 322 6.16 -13.69 1.04
C SER A 322 6.25 -14.48 -0.26
N LYS A 323 6.31 -13.77 -1.39
CA LYS A 323 6.53 -14.38 -2.71
C LYS A 323 7.83 -15.16 -2.78
N THR A 324 8.89 -14.63 -2.17
CA THR A 324 10.21 -15.26 -2.11
C THR A 324 10.18 -16.55 -1.32
N MET A 325 9.54 -16.56 -0.13
CA MET A 325 9.40 -17.79 0.66
C MET A 325 8.54 -18.83 -0.06
N ALA A 326 7.45 -18.42 -0.69
CA ALA A 326 6.60 -19.33 -1.45
C ALA A 326 7.36 -19.96 -2.62
N ASN A 327 8.13 -19.18 -3.38
CA ASN A 327 8.95 -19.68 -4.47
C ASN A 327 10.05 -20.64 -3.97
N MET A 328 10.71 -20.32 -2.85
CA MET A 328 11.70 -21.21 -2.24
C MET A 328 11.09 -22.55 -1.82
N PHE A 329 9.91 -22.51 -1.22
CA PHE A 329 9.18 -23.70 -0.82
C PHE A 329 8.83 -24.56 -2.04
N GLU A 330 8.21 -23.99 -3.05
CA GLU A 330 7.78 -24.70 -4.26
C GLU A 330 8.97 -25.28 -5.05
N GLU A 331 10.05 -24.52 -5.20
CA GLU A 331 11.25 -25.01 -5.88
C GLU A 331 11.91 -26.15 -5.09
N ALA A 332 12.03 -26.04 -3.77
CA ALA A 332 12.59 -27.11 -2.96
C ALA A 332 11.70 -28.37 -2.98
N CYS A 333 10.37 -28.21 -2.91
CA CYS A 333 9.42 -29.33 -3.04
C CYS A 333 9.48 -30.00 -4.42
N SER A 334 9.96 -29.34 -5.46
CA SER A 334 10.21 -29.97 -6.77
C SER A 334 11.40 -30.94 -6.76
N LYS A 335 12.28 -30.87 -5.75
CA LYS A 335 13.49 -31.67 -5.60
C LYS A 335 13.35 -32.80 -4.57
N THR A 336 12.39 -32.71 -3.68
CA THR A 336 12.11 -33.72 -2.65
C THR A 336 10.61 -33.93 -2.49
N SER A 337 10.23 -35.14 -2.11
CA SER A 337 8.82 -35.45 -1.77
C SER A 337 8.47 -35.07 -0.32
N ASP A 338 9.45 -34.65 0.48
CA ASP A 338 9.25 -34.30 1.89
C ASP A 338 9.02 -32.78 2.03
N SER A 339 7.79 -32.35 1.76
CA SER A 339 7.37 -30.97 1.93
C SER A 339 7.44 -30.47 3.39
N ARG A 340 7.34 -31.38 4.35
CA ARG A 340 7.47 -31.05 5.77
C ARG A 340 8.90 -30.70 6.17
N LEU A 341 9.88 -31.42 5.62
CA LEU A 341 11.30 -31.06 5.77
C LEU A 341 11.57 -29.66 5.24
N VAL A 342 11.07 -29.35 4.02
CA VAL A 342 11.21 -28.03 3.41
C VAL A 342 10.61 -26.93 4.28
N ALA A 343 9.38 -27.13 4.78
CA ALA A 343 8.69 -26.15 5.62
C ALA A 343 9.43 -25.92 6.94
N ASN A 344 9.86 -26.98 7.60
CA ASN A 344 10.61 -26.89 8.88
C ASN A 344 11.89 -26.05 8.71
N TRP A 345 12.62 -26.23 7.62
CA TRP A 345 13.83 -25.44 7.34
C TRP A 345 13.50 -23.96 7.06
N LEU A 346 12.46 -23.67 6.26
CA LEU A 346 12.09 -22.29 5.97
C LEU A 346 11.56 -21.54 7.20
N VAL A 347 10.63 -22.17 7.93
CA VAL A 347 9.97 -21.55 9.08
C VAL A 347 10.87 -21.56 10.31
N GLY A 348 11.69 -22.59 10.46
CA GLY A 348 12.63 -22.72 11.59
C GLY A 348 13.97 -22.01 11.30
N ASP A 349 14.89 -22.71 10.66
CA ASP A 349 16.29 -22.28 10.56
C ASP A 349 16.48 -21.00 9.73
N VAL A 350 15.85 -20.92 8.54
CA VAL A 350 15.96 -19.73 7.70
C VAL A 350 15.36 -18.51 8.38
N SER A 351 14.13 -18.63 8.89
CA SER A 351 13.48 -17.51 9.59
C SER A 351 14.24 -17.11 10.87
N ALA A 352 14.83 -18.04 11.60
CA ALA A 352 15.64 -17.74 12.80
C ALA A 352 16.90 -16.93 12.43
N LEU A 353 17.59 -17.30 11.34
CA LEU A 353 18.76 -16.55 10.85
C LEU A 353 18.40 -15.14 10.37
N LEU A 354 17.33 -15.00 9.59
CA LEU A 354 16.84 -13.70 9.13
C LEU A 354 16.49 -12.78 10.29
N ASN A 355 15.77 -13.32 11.30
CA ASN A 355 15.42 -12.56 12.50
C ASN A 355 16.66 -12.15 13.32
N LYS A 356 17.67 -13.02 13.43
CA LYS A 356 18.92 -12.74 14.12
C LYS A 356 19.69 -11.59 13.45
N ASP A 357 19.73 -11.61 12.13
CA ASP A 357 20.44 -10.60 11.34
C ASP A 357 19.57 -9.35 11.08
N ASN A 358 18.30 -9.39 11.47
CA ASN A 358 17.29 -8.34 11.26
C ASN A 358 17.18 -7.91 9.78
N ILE A 359 17.13 -8.91 8.91
CA ILE A 359 16.95 -8.71 7.46
C ILE A 359 15.72 -9.46 6.97
N ASP A 360 15.09 -8.94 5.93
CA ASP A 360 14.02 -9.63 5.22
C ASP A 360 14.62 -10.66 4.25
N ILE A 361 13.84 -11.69 3.89
CA ILE A 361 14.31 -12.77 3.01
C ILE A 361 14.68 -12.25 1.60
N GLU A 362 14.01 -11.21 1.15
CA GLU A 362 14.25 -10.51 -0.11
C GLU A 362 15.65 -9.85 -0.15
N ASP A 363 16.15 -9.41 1.01
CA ASP A 363 17.47 -8.79 1.16
C ASP A 363 18.58 -9.82 1.45
N SER A 364 18.21 -11.08 1.63
CA SER A 364 19.18 -12.15 1.91
C SER A 364 19.92 -12.60 0.63
N LYS A 365 21.09 -13.21 0.83
CA LYS A 365 21.84 -13.85 -0.26
C LYS A 365 21.33 -15.26 -0.59
N LEU A 366 20.33 -15.75 0.14
CA LEU A 366 19.76 -17.06 -0.06
C LEU A 366 18.84 -17.04 -1.28
N THR A 367 19.20 -17.79 -2.32
CA THR A 367 18.35 -17.97 -3.50
C THR A 367 17.53 -19.25 -3.39
N SER A 368 16.36 -19.30 -4.03
CA SER A 368 15.52 -20.51 -4.08
C SER A 368 16.29 -21.72 -4.65
N VAL A 369 17.15 -21.50 -5.65
CA VAL A 369 18.00 -22.55 -6.22
C VAL A 369 19.00 -23.12 -5.19
N ASN A 370 19.66 -22.23 -4.42
CA ASN A 370 20.63 -22.69 -3.41
C ASN A 370 19.94 -23.38 -2.24
N PHE A 371 18.79 -22.87 -1.83
CA PHE A 371 17.97 -23.50 -0.80
C PHE A 371 17.48 -24.89 -1.25
N ALA A 372 16.95 -25.01 -2.46
CA ALA A 372 16.51 -26.30 -3.00
C ALA A 372 17.64 -27.33 -3.06
N LYS A 373 18.86 -26.92 -3.46
CA LYS A 373 20.04 -27.79 -3.44
C LYS A 373 20.44 -28.23 -2.04
N LEU A 374 20.35 -27.33 -1.05
CA LEU A 374 20.60 -27.69 0.35
C LEU A 374 19.63 -28.76 0.82
N ILE A 375 18.33 -28.57 0.58
CA ILE A 375 17.27 -29.52 0.95
C ILE A 375 17.48 -30.87 0.24
N GLU A 376 17.84 -30.87 -1.04
CA GLU A 376 18.17 -32.09 -1.78
C GLU A 376 19.29 -32.88 -1.10
N ARG A 377 20.37 -32.19 -0.66
CA ARG A 377 21.52 -32.84 0.03
C ARG A 377 21.18 -33.33 1.44
N ILE A 378 20.25 -32.72 2.09
CA ILE A 378 19.74 -33.20 3.38
C ILE A 378 18.83 -34.42 3.17
N SER A 379 17.98 -34.37 2.16
CA SER A 379 17.04 -35.44 1.83
C SER A 379 17.73 -36.72 1.34
N ASP A 380 18.86 -36.60 0.63
CA ASP A 380 19.69 -37.72 0.17
C ASP A 380 20.75 -38.19 1.20
N GLU A 381 20.72 -37.63 2.41
CA GLU A 381 21.65 -37.93 3.52
C GLU A 381 23.11 -37.60 3.25
N THR A 382 23.41 -36.82 2.19
CA THR A 382 24.76 -36.33 1.89
C THR A 382 25.28 -35.39 2.96
N ILE A 383 24.36 -34.58 3.53
CA ILE A 383 24.63 -33.68 4.66
C ILE A 383 23.67 -34.02 5.79
N ARG A 384 24.18 -34.11 7.02
CA ARG A 384 23.31 -34.29 8.19
C ARG A 384 22.68 -32.96 8.59
N SER A 385 21.42 -33.01 9.06
CA SER A 385 20.69 -31.81 9.54
C SER A 385 21.42 -31.07 10.67
N GLU A 386 22.34 -31.74 11.38
CA GLU A 386 23.11 -31.23 12.50
C GLU A 386 24.44 -30.58 12.06
N GLU A 387 24.86 -30.75 10.81
CA GLU A 387 26.09 -30.18 10.24
C GLU A 387 25.80 -28.77 9.67
N ARG A 388 25.37 -27.86 10.56
CA ARG A 388 24.93 -26.49 10.23
C ARG A 388 26.09 -25.52 10.01
#